data_790d2af78f67d5847e7e2b639cb82d5b
#
_entry.id   790d2af78f67d5847e7e2b639cb82d5b
#
_cell.length_a   1.000
_cell.length_b   1.000
_cell.length_c   1.000
_cell.angle_alpha   90.00
_cell.angle_beta   90.00
_cell.angle_gamma   90.00
#
_symmetry.space_group_name_H-M   'P 1'
#
loop_
_entity.id
_entity.type
_entity.pdbx_description
1 polymer ?
#
loop_
_entity_poly.entity_id
_entity_poly.type
_entity_poly.pdbx_seq_one_letter_code
_entity_poly.pdbx_strand_id
1 'polypeptide(L)' 'MLKKLKTGDILEVLTTDPQAIKDFHAFCEVNNCLFQGLNKKKGIIKISICKSL' A
#
# COMPACT_ATOMS: atom_id res chain seq x y z
N MET A 1 3.42 13.36 -4.47
CA MET A 1 4.79 13.06 -4.95
C MET A 1 5.09 11.59 -4.86
N LEU A 2 5.52 11.03 -5.94
CA LEU A 2 5.79 9.60 -6.00
C LEU A 2 7.28 9.34 -5.92
N LYS A 3 7.64 8.39 -5.10
CA LYS A 3 9.01 7.92 -5.05
C LYS A 3 9.13 6.69 -5.89
N LYS A 4 10.27 6.52 -6.50
CA LYS A 4 10.57 5.29 -7.18
C LYS A 4 10.83 4.20 -6.16
N LEU A 5 10.18 3.08 -6.36
CA LEU A 5 10.38 1.93 -5.48
C LEU A 5 11.26 0.93 -6.18
N LYS A 6 12.20 0.41 -5.44
CA LYS A 6 13.02 -0.69 -5.92
C LYS A 6 12.34 -2.01 -5.58
N THR A 7 12.70 -3.03 -6.33
CA THR A 7 12.21 -4.36 -6.02
C THR A 7 12.55 -4.71 -4.58
N GLY A 8 11.54 -5.12 -3.84
CA GLY A 8 11.74 -5.45 -2.44
C GLY A 8 11.53 -4.30 -1.48
N ASP A 9 11.39 -3.10 -1.99
CA ASP A 9 11.10 -1.97 -1.13
C ASP A 9 9.67 -2.03 -0.62
N ILE A 10 9.49 -1.54 0.60
CA ILE A 10 8.17 -1.52 1.21
C ILE A 10 7.72 -0.07 1.31
N LEU A 11 6.53 0.18 0.81
CA LEU A 11 5.92 1.49 0.89
C LEU A 11 4.81 1.45 1.92
N GLU A 12 4.84 2.41 2.85
CA GLU A 12 3.80 2.54 3.85
C GLU A 12 2.95 3.75 3.55
N VAL A 13 1.66 3.55 3.51
CA VAL A 13 0.71 4.62 3.20
C VAL A 13 -0.22 4.79 4.38
N LEU A 14 -0.39 6.03 4.81
CA LEU A 14 -1.32 6.33 5.89
C LEU A 14 -2.55 7.02 5.31
N THR A 15 -3.71 6.53 5.69
CA THR A 15 -4.96 7.10 5.21
C THR A 15 -6.04 6.94 6.27
N THR A 16 -7.04 7.80 6.21
CA THR A 16 -8.20 7.64 7.08
C THR A 16 -9.41 7.16 6.31
N ASP A 17 -9.26 6.94 5.00
CA ASP A 17 -10.37 6.55 4.15
C ASP A 17 -10.35 5.04 3.93
N PRO A 18 -11.38 4.32 4.42
CA PRO A 18 -11.41 2.87 4.24
C PRO A 18 -11.48 2.43 2.79
N GLN A 19 -11.94 3.30 1.91
CA GLN A 19 -11.99 2.96 0.49
C GLN A 19 -10.60 2.85 -0.12
N ALA A 20 -9.62 3.48 0.51
CA ALA A 20 -8.26 3.40 0.02
C ALA A 20 -7.74 1.96 0.01
N ILE A 21 -8.28 1.12 0.89
CA ILE A 21 -7.86 -0.28 0.92
C ILE A 21 -8.15 -0.97 -0.40
N LYS A 22 -9.36 -0.76 -0.91
CA LYS A 22 -9.74 -1.37 -2.18
C LYS A 22 -8.91 -0.78 -3.32
N ASP A 23 -8.68 0.52 -3.27
CA ASP A 23 -7.90 1.18 -4.31
C ASP A 23 -6.50 0.63 -4.36
N PHE A 24 -5.88 0.40 -3.21
CA PHE A 24 -4.52 -0.12 -3.18
C PHE A 24 -4.47 -1.58 -3.59
N HIS A 25 -5.51 -2.35 -3.31
CA HIS A 25 -5.57 -3.70 -3.83
C HIS A 25 -5.54 -3.72 -5.34
N ALA A 26 -6.35 -2.88 -5.96
CA ALA A 26 -6.36 -2.78 -7.41
C ALA A 26 -5.02 -2.27 -7.94
N PHE A 27 -4.46 -1.29 -7.24
CA PHE A 27 -3.17 -0.75 -7.61
C PHE A 27 -2.09 -1.83 -7.61
N CYS A 28 -2.11 -2.69 -6.60
CA CYS A 28 -1.12 -3.74 -6.51
C CYS A 28 -1.26 -4.76 -7.62
N GLU A 29 -2.49 -5.06 -8.01
CA GLU A 29 -2.71 -5.99 -9.11
C GLU A 29 -2.18 -5.44 -10.43
N VAL A 30 -2.40 -4.16 -10.66
CA VAL A 30 -1.99 -3.54 -11.92
C VAL A 30 -0.48 -3.35 -11.97
N ASN A 31 0.13 -3.09 -10.83
CA ASN A 31 1.54 -2.71 -10.77
C ASN A 31 2.46 -3.81 -10.26
N ASN A 32 1.96 -5.02 -10.17
CA ASN A 32 2.76 -6.16 -9.71
C ASN A 32 3.37 -5.92 -8.34
N CYS A 33 2.57 -5.36 -7.45
CA CYS A 33 2.98 -5.15 -6.08
C CYS A 33 2.30 -6.17 -5.18
N LEU A 34 2.93 -6.46 -4.04
CA LEU A 34 2.33 -7.36 -3.06
C LEU A 34 1.76 -6.52 -1.92
N PHE A 35 0.54 -6.82 -1.55
CA PHE A 35 -0.09 -6.18 -0.41
C PHE A 35 0.44 -6.86 0.84
N GLN A 36 1.35 -6.20 1.53
CA GLN A 36 2.05 -6.81 2.66
C GLN A 36 1.20 -6.88 3.91
N GLY A 37 0.46 -5.83 4.19
CA GLY A 37 -0.30 -5.85 5.40
C GLY A 37 -1.14 -4.61 5.59
N LEU A 38 -1.98 -4.67 6.60
CA LEU A 38 -2.90 -3.59 6.91
C LEU A 38 -2.93 -3.44 8.43
N ASN A 39 -2.79 -2.23 8.88
CA ASN A 39 -2.87 -1.93 10.30
C ASN A 39 -3.78 -0.74 10.50
N LYS A 40 -4.71 -0.86 11.42
CA LYS A 40 -5.65 0.21 11.70
C LYS A 40 -5.50 0.62 13.15
N LYS A 41 -5.22 1.89 13.39
CA LYS A 41 -5.00 2.37 14.73
C LYS A 41 -5.54 3.79 14.86
N LYS A 42 -6.41 3.99 15.84
CA LYS A 42 -6.98 5.32 16.13
C LYS A 42 -7.57 5.97 14.89
N GLY A 43 -8.25 5.20 14.07
CA GLY A 43 -8.88 5.73 12.87
C GLY A 43 -7.94 5.93 11.70
N ILE A 44 -6.66 5.67 11.90
CA ILE A 44 -5.69 5.78 10.82
C ILE A 44 -5.36 4.39 10.30
N ILE A 45 -5.42 4.25 8.99
CA ILE A 45 -5.15 2.98 8.34
C ILE A 45 -3.76 3.05 7.72
N LYS A 46 -2.92 2.11 8.11
CA LYS A 46 -1.58 2.00 7.58
C LYS A 46 -1.53 0.82 6.63
N ILE A 47 -1.22 1.09 5.39
CA ILE A 47 -1.18 0.07 4.35
C ILE A 47 0.27 -0.13 3.95
N SER A 48 0.72 -1.37 3.99
CA SER A 48 2.08 -1.71 3.59
C SER A 48 2.04 -2.52 2.32
N ILE A 49 2.75 -2.05 1.32
CA ILE A 49 2.84 -2.77 0.06
C ILE A 49 4.31 -2.93 -0.30
N CYS A 50 4.59 -3.99 -1.02
CA CYS A 50 5.95 -4.30 -1.43
C CYS A 50 5.97 -4.48 -2.93
N LYS A 51 6.89 -3.82 -3.59
CA LYS A 51 7.02 -3.99 -5.03
C LYS A 51 7.75 -5.28 -5.31
N SER A 52 7.13 -6.15 -6.08
CA SER A 52 7.67 -7.49 -6.31
C SER A 52 8.41 -7.62 -7.62
N LEU A 53 8.55 -6.56 -8.35
CA LEU A 53 9.29 -6.70 -9.59
C LEU A 53 10.03 -5.43 -9.88
#